data_39a4231d09c03b7f8c34e09e81745cfe
#
_entry.id   39a4231d09c03b7f8c34e09e81745cfe
#
_cell.length_a   1.000
_cell.length_b   1.000
_cell.length_c   1.000
_cell.angle_alpha   90.00
_cell.angle_beta   90.00
_cell.angle_gamma   90.00
#
_symmetry.space_group_name_H-M   'P 1'
#
loop_
_entity.id
_entity.type
_entity.pdbx_description
1 polymer ?
#
loop_
_entity_poly.entity_id
_entity_poly.type
_entity_poly.pdbx_seq_one_letter_code
_entity_poly.pdbx_strand_id
1 'polypeptide(L)'
;DNSALRFVAYRDKSGGYIDQVAGTLNVGSSARYRAAGTVRQNGLPVASSRAGFKAGTDLSGANLINANAIVEEDANPVTYEGFRASIATQINDNWDAQATIASQNIEADGVFFVDPTLGSDYDVQRYTDDHITDEFDNMSLTLEGTIGDLEVIYAGAYTDRVSEQNIDYTDYLFVGQYLPYYICDGGVSYPSNGVAVGTCGSPELFVDSTTNTEVTTHEVRINADINDTTSLT
;
A
#
# COMPACT_ATOMS: atom_id res chain seq x y z
N ASP A 1 30.79 -24.50 24.77
CA ASP A 1 29.45 -24.54 24.11
C ASP A 1 29.62 -23.99 22.70
N ASN A 2 29.37 -24.85 21.71
CA ASN A 2 29.63 -24.51 20.31
C ASN A 2 28.38 -23.92 19.60
N SER A 3 27.29 -23.70 20.34
CA SER A 3 26.04 -23.20 19.75
C SER A 3 25.34 -22.22 20.66
N ALA A 4 24.64 -21.26 20.04
CA ALA A 4 23.81 -20.29 20.71
C ALA A 4 22.44 -20.21 20.00
N LEU A 5 21.38 -20.06 20.80
CA LEU A 5 20.00 -19.88 20.32
C LEU A 5 19.48 -18.54 20.79
N ARG A 6 18.81 -17.83 19.89
CA ARG A 6 18.07 -16.62 20.22
C ARG A 6 16.64 -16.74 19.70
N PHE A 7 15.68 -16.43 20.56
CA PHE A 7 14.28 -16.33 20.21
C PHE A 7 13.73 -14.97 20.63
N VAL A 8 12.95 -14.35 19.78
CA VAL A 8 12.23 -13.10 20.04
C VAL A 8 10.82 -13.28 19.52
N ALA A 9 9.83 -12.89 20.30
CA ALA A 9 8.46 -12.71 19.87
C ALA A 9 8.00 -11.32 20.29
N TYR A 10 7.15 -10.70 19.49
CA TYR A 10 6.63 -9.36 19.77
C TYR A 10 5.20 -9.22 19.30
N ARG A 11 4.50 -8.34 19.95
CA ARG A 11 3.23 -7.79 19.50
C ARG A 11 3.21 -6.32 19.92
N ASP A 12 3.01 -5.46 18.93
CA ASP A 12 2.84 -4.02 19.14
C ASP A 12 1.51 -3.59 18.53
N LYS A 13 0.71 -2.87 19.30
CA LYS A 13 -0.56 -2.32 18.85
C LYS A 13 -0.54 -0.81 19.08
N SER A 14 -0.59 -0.06 17.99
CA SER A 14 -0.80 1.38 18.01
C SER A 14 -2.29 1.67 17.85
N GLY A 15 -2.85 2.52 18.70
CA GLY A 15 -4.19 3.04 18.51
C GLY A 15 -4.27 3.98 17.31
N GLY A 16 -5.47 4.14 16.76
CA GLY A 16 -5.72 5.15 15.75
C GLY A 16 -5.60 6.58 16.30
N TYR A 17 -5.62 7.54 15.39
CA TYR A 17 -5.64 8.98 15.70
C TYR A 17 -6.27 9.81 14.58
N ILE A 18 -6.74 9.16 13.51
CA ILE A 18 -7.46 9.76 12.39
C ILE A 18 -8.93 9.43 12.54
N ASP A 19 -9.78 10.45 12.52
CA ASP A 19 -11.22 10.31 12.60
C ASP A 19 -11.84 10.25 11.21
N GLN A 20 -12.56 9.19 10.94
CA GLN A 20 -13.35 9.04 9.73
C GLN A 20 -14.71 9.69 9.95
N VAL A 21 -14.93 10.82 9.29
CA VAL A 21 -16.11 11.64 9.51
C VAL A 21 -17.11 11.52 8.36
N ALA A 22 -18.37 11.75 8.67
CA ALA A 22 -19.44 11.72 7.68
C ALA A 22 -19.24 12.77 6.59
N GLY A 23 -19.53 12.39 5.35
CA GLY A 23 -19.45 13.28 4.20
C GLY A 23 -20.37 12.89 3.07
N THR A 24 -20.47 13.76 2.08
CA THR A 24 -21.22 13.52 0.86
C THR A 24 -20.43 14.01 -0.34
N LEU A 25 -20.18 13.12 -1.29
CA LEU A 25 -19.70 13.47 -2.61
C LEU A 25 -20.86 13.43 -3.59
N ASN A 26 -20.95 14.42 -4.46
CA ASN A 26 -21.89 14.41 -5.55
C ASN A 26 -21.20 14.80 -6.86
N VAL A 27 -21.82 14.39 -7.96
CA VAL A 27 -21.31 14.61 -9.32
C VAL A 27 -21.04 16.07 -9.62
N GLY A 28 -21.80 16.99 -9.00
CA GLY A 28 -21.64 18.44 -9.17
C GLY A 28 -20.30 18.98 -8.66
N SER A 29 -19.62 18.28 -7.75
CA SER A 29 -18.30 18.66 -7.26
C SER A 29 -17.17 18.23 -8.21
N SER A 30 -17.42 17.32 -9.14
CA SER A 30 -16.42 16.86 -10.09
C SER A 30 -16.03 17.94 -11.10
N ALA A 31 -14.75 17.92 -11.52
CA ALA A 31 -14.25 18.82 -12.55
C ALA A 31 -14.96 18.65 -13.91
N ARG A 32 -15.57 17.50 -14.15
CA ARG A 32 -16.32 17.18 -15.39
C ARG A 32 -17.73 17.72 -15.38
N TYR A 33 -18.32 17.90 -14.22
CA TYR A 33 -19.70 18.33 -14.11
C TYR A 33 -19.85 19.85 -14.06
N ARG A 34 -18.78 20.58 -13.77
CA ARG A 34 -18.83 22.03 -13.64
C ARG A 34 -19.16 22.70 -14.97
N ALA A 35 -20.01 23.75 -14.92
CA ALA A 35 -20.35 24.54 -16.08
C ALA A 35 -19.11 25.15 -16.75
N ALA A 36 -19.16 25.32 -18.07
CA ALA A 36 -18.11 26.03 -18.80
C ALA A 36 -17.86 27.44 -18.23
N GLY A 37 -16.59 27.83 -18.15
CA GLY A 37 -16.19 29.12 -17.59
C GLY A 37 -16.09 29.14 -16.05
N THR A 38 -16.56 28.13 -15.34
CA THR A 38 -16.35 28.03 -13.89
C THR A 38 -14.85 28.00 -13.58
N VAL A 39 -14.37 28.93 -12.78
CA VAL A 39 -12.95 28.97 -12.36
C VAL A 39 -12.70 27.92 -11.32
N ARG A 40 -11.73 27.05 -11.60
CA ARG A 40 -11.29 25.99 -10.69
C ARG A 40 -10.30 26.51 -9.64
N GLN A 41 -10.01 25.72 -8.64
CA GLN A 41 -9.04 26.06 -7.58
C GLN A 41 -7.66 26.47 -8.12
N ASN A 42 -7.24 25.92 -9.24
CA ASN A 42 -5.99 26.28 -9.92
C ASN A 42 -6.06 27.58 -10.75
N GLY A 43 -7.14 28.36 -10.64
CA GLY A 43 -7.34 29.62 -11.34
C GLY A 43 -7.73 29.50 -12.81
N LEU A 44 -7.85 28.30 -13.37
CA LEU A 44 -8.17 28.07 -14.77
C LEU A 44 -9.67 27.78 -14.94
N PRO A 45 -10.30 28.32 -15.99
CA PRO A 45 -11.70 28.02 -16.29
C PRO A 45 -11.87 26.60 -16.83
N VAL A 46 -13.03 26.02 -16.55
CA VAL A 46 -13.43 24.75 -17.16
C VAL A 46 -13.70 25.00 -18.64
N ALA A 47 -12.99 24.30 -19.52
CA ALA A 47 -13.21 24.38 -20.95
C ALA A 47 -14.62 23.84 -21.31
N SER A 48 -15.27 24.44 -22.31
CA SER A 48 -16.59 24.02 -22.76
C SER A 48 -16.66 22.56 -23.23
N SER A 49 -15.56 22.03 -23.78
CA SER A 49 -15.43 20.63 -24.18
C SER A 49 -15.36 19.65 -22.99
N ARG A 50 -15.19 20.17 -21.78
CA ARG A 50 -15.11 19.39 -20.54
C ARG A 50 -16.19 19.77 -19.55
N ALA A 51 -17.14 20.58 -19.93
CA ALA A 51 -18.22 21.04 -19.07
C ALA A 51 -19.38 20.04 -19.07
N GLY A 52 -19.78 19.66 -17.87
CA GLY A 52 -20.99 18.91 -17.63
C GLY A 52 -21.07 17.50 -18.25
N PHE A 53 -22.21 16.90 -18.06
CA PHE A 53 -22.64 15.67 -18.71
C PHE A 53 -23.55 16.00 -19.91
N LYS A 54 -23.74 15.03 -20.80
CA LYS A 54 -24.62 15.21 -21.95
C LYS A 54 -26.06 15.39 -21.50
N ALA A 55 -26.80 16.21 -22.20
CA ALA A 55 -28.22 16.42 -21.93
C ALA A 55 -28.98 15.07 -21.96
N GLY A 56 -29.82 14.85 -20.97
CA GLY A 56 -30.57 13.59 -20.80
C GLY A 56 -29.84 12.50 -20.06
N THR A 57 -28.61 12.73 -19.59
CA THR A 57 -27.93 11.78 -18.69
C THR A 57 -28.67 11.69 -17.34
N ASP A 58 -29.00 10.49 -16.92
CA ASP A 58 -29.59 10.25 -15.61
C ASP A 58 -28.50 10.23 -14.52
N LEU A 59 -28.51 11.22 -13.67
CA LEU A 59 -27.56 11.39 -12.57
C LEU A 59 -28.18 11.05 -11.21
N SER A 60 -29.37 10.49 -11.16
CA SER A 60 -30.08 10.22 -9.90
C SER A 60 -29.34 9.24 -8.98
N GLY A 61 -28.56 8.31 -9.56
CA GLY A 61 -27.74 7.36 -8.82
C GLY A 61 -26.29 7.84 -8.56
N ALA A 62 -25.93 9.04 -9.03
CA ALA A 62 -24.53 9.49 -9.04
C ALA A 62 -24.12 10.34 -7.83
N ASN A 63 -24.84 10.25 -6.74
CA ASN A 63 -24.45 10.85 -5.46
C ASN A 63 -24.00 9.77 -4.50
N LEU A 64 -22.87 9.99 -3.84
CA LEU A 64 -22.35 9.13 -2.81
C LEU A 64 -22.46 9.83 -1.47
N ILE A 65 -23.15 9.18 -0.56
CA ILE A 65 -23.32 9.64 0.81
C ILE A 65 -22.60 8.66 1.70
N ASN A 66 -21.59 9.13 2.40
CA ASN A 66 -21.01 8.43 3.50
C ASN A 66 -21.98 8.49 4.69
N ALA A 67 -22.96 7.64 4.66
CA ALA A 67 -24.14 7.68 5.52
C ALA A 67 -23.87 7.11 6.92
N ASN A 68 -22.79 7.45 7.56
CA ASN A 68 -22.44 7.00 8.90
C ASN A 68 -22.10 5.50 9.01
N ALA A 69 -22.08 4.76 7.92
CA ALA A 69 -21.78 3.32 7.95
C ALA A 69 -20.32 3.02 8.28
N ILE A 70 -19.44 3.99 7.97
CA ILE A 70 -17.98 3.88 8.16
C ILE A 70 -17.42 5.07 8.98
N VAL A 71 -18.30 5.83 9.66
CA VAL A 71 -17.86 6.88 10.60
C VAL A 71 -17.29 6.25 11.85
N GLU A 72 -16.04 6.56 12.16
CA GLU A 72 -15.30 5.97 13.25
C GLU A 72 -14.28 6.95 13.80
N GLU A 73 -14.16 7.04 15.14
CA GLU A 73 -13.06 7.74 15.81
C GLU A 73 -11.84 6.84 15.84
N ASP A 74 -10.65 7.43 15.71
CA ASP A 74 -9.37 6.70 15.75
C ASP A 74 -9.31 5.53 14.74
N ALA A 75 -9.81 5.74 13.52
CA ALA A 75 -10.08 4.72 12.51
C ALA A 75 -8.83 4.06 11.89
N ASN A 76 -7.62 4.46 12.30
CA ASN A 76 -6.38 3.95 11.71
C ASN A 76 -5.46 3.21 12.71
N PRO A 77 -5.95 2.22 13.46
CA PRO A 77 -5.10 1.40 14.30
C PRO A 77 -4.16 0.53 13.47
N VAL A 78 -3.01 0.19 14.06
CA VAL A 78 -2.05 -0.74 13.45
C VAL A 78 -1.62 -1.78 14.47
N THR A 79 -1.56 -3.02 14.05
CA THR A 79 -1.00 -4.13 14.83
C THR A 79 0.18 -4.75 14.09
N TYR A 80 1.31 -4.89 14.78
CA TYR A 80 2.46 -5.67 14.34
C TYR A 80 2.64 -6.85 15.27
N GLU A 81 2.74 -8.03 14.72
CA GLU A 81 3.07 -9.20 15.52
C GLU A 81 3.99 -10.16 14.76
N GLY A 82 4.84 -10.86 15.48
CA GLY A 82 5.76 -11.78 14.84
C GLY A 82 6.74 -12.43 15.79
N PHE A 83 7.59 -13.23 15.17
CA PHE A 83 8.70 -13.86 15.88
C PHE A 83 9.95 -13.97 15.00
N ARG A 84 11.08 -14.14 15.66
CA ARG A 84 12.36 -14.48 15.04
C ARG A 84 13.08 -15.48 15.90
N ALA A 85 13.54 -16.58 15.30
CA ALA A 85 14.40 -17.56 15.92
C ALA A 85 15.69 -17.67 15.12
N SER A 86 16.82 -17.64 15.80
CA SER A 86 18.14 -17.77 15.20
C SER A 86 18.99 -18.76 15.99
N ILE A 87 19.70 -19.61 15.28
CA ILE A 87 20.73 -20.47 15.82
C ILE A 87 22.06 -20.13 15.18
N ALA A 88 23.10 -19.97 15.99
CA ALA A 88 24.47 -19.86 15.54
C ALA A 88 25.25 -21.04 16.12
N THR A 89 26.08 -21.70 15.31
CA THR A 89 26.84 -22.85 15.72
C THR A 89 28.20 -22.91 15.04
N GLN A 90 29.22 -23.20 15.80
CA GLN A 90 30.53 -23.60 15.28
C GLN A 90 30.45 -25.08 14.87
N ILE A 91 30.50 -25.33 13.56
CA ILE A 91 30.42 -26.69 13.00
C ILE A 91 31.72 -27.43 13.30
N ASN A 92 32.84 -26.75 13.11
CA ASN A 92 34.18 -27.23 13.43
C ASN A 92 35.14 -26.03 13.56
N ASP A 93 36.44 -26.27 13.72
CA ASP A 93 37.45 -25.22 13.93
C ASP A 93 37.54 -24.20 12.76
N ASN A 94 37.04 -24.55 11.59
CA ASN A 94 37.15 -23.75 10.37
C ASN A 94 35.80 -23.23 9.84
N TRP A 95 34.66 -23.66 10.42
CA TRP A 95 33.35 -23.34 9.88
C TRP A 95 32.34 -22.97 10.95
N ASP A 96 31.68 -21.83 10.72
CA ASP A 96 30.54 -21.36 11.47
C ASP A 96 29.28 -21.33 10.60
N ALA A 97 28.15 -21.57 11.23
CA ALA A 97 26.85 -21.46 10.58
C ALA A 97 25.87 -20.66 11.42
N GLN A 98 25.05 -19.86 10.75
CA GLN A 98 23.90 -19.19 11.35
C GLN A 98 22.68 -19.43 10.49
N ALA A 99 21.61 -19.94 11.09
CA ALA A 99 20.29 -20.04 10.47
C ALA A 99 19.28 -19.17 11.22
N THR A 100 18.39 -18.54 10.47
CA THR A 100 17.33 -17.70 11.04
C THR A 100 16.02 -18.00 10.33
N ILE A 101 14.94 -18.06 11.11
CA ILE A 101 13.56 -17.99 10.63
C ILE A 101 12.87 -16.79 11.27
N ALA A 102 12.05 -16.11 10.52
CA ALA A 102 11.26 -14.97 10.99
C ALA A 102 9.90 -14.97 10.29
N SER A 103 8.87 -14.60 11.04
CA SER A 103 7.53 -14.40 10.53
C SER A 103 6.98 -13.11 11.13
N GLN A 104 6.27 -12.32 10.32
CA GLN A 104 5.61 -11.10 10.77
C GLN A 104 4.26 -10.97 10.08
N ASN A 105 3.27 -10.53 10.83
CA ASN A 105 1.99 -10.07 10.35
C ASN A 105 1.78 -8.60 10.73
N ILE A 106 1.28 -7.82 9.78
CA ILE A 106 0.88 -6.42 9.95
C ILE A 106 -0.59 -6.33 9.56
N GLU A 107 -1.41 -5.78 10.45
CA GLU A 107 -2.78 -5.37 10.15
C GLU A 107 -2.88 -3.88 10.38
N ALA A 108 -3.36 -3.14 9.39
CA ALA A 108 -3.60 -1.71 9.50
C ALA A 108 -4.95 -1.36 8.88
N ASP A 109 -5.76 -0.62 9.63
CA ASP A 109 -7.02 -0.08 9.17
C ASP A 109 -6.87 1.41 8.84
N GLY A 110 -7.84 1.93 8.08
CA GLY A 110 -7.92 3.34 7.74
C GLY A 110 -6.72 3.87 6.94
N VAL A 111 -6.51 5.16 7.04
CA VAL A 111 -5.47 5.89 6.29
C VAL A 111 -4.59 6.70 7.23
N PHE A 112 -3.40 7.10 6.74
CA PHE A 112 -2.42 7.91 7.49
C PHE A 112 -2.26 9.32 6.92
N PHE A 113 -3.28 9.82 6.23
CA PHE A 113 -3.38 11.19 5.75
C PHE A 113 -4.72 11.80 6.20
N VAL A 114 -4.79 13.11 6.17
CA VAL A 114 -5.95 13.90 6.61
C VAL A 114 -6.41 14.84 5.51
N ASP A 115 -7.66 15.27 5.55
CA ASP A 115 -8.16 16.33 4.68
C ASP A 115 -8.16 17.66 5.44
N PRO A 116 -7.24 18.58 5.13
CA PRO A 116 -7.14 19.85 5.83
C PRO A 116 -8.32 20.80 5.56
N THR A 117 -9.26 20.43 4.71
CA THR A 117 -10.46 21.22 4.43
C THR A 117 -11.62 20.86 5.35
N LEU A 118 -11.49 19.80 6.16
CA LEU A 118 -12.44 19.39 7.17
C LEU A 118 -12.26 20.16 8.48
N GLY A 119 -13.12 19.93 9.44
CA GLY A 119 -13.21 20.78 10.62
C GLY A 119 -12.13 20.56 11.69
N SER A 120 -11.37 19.48 11.60
CA SER A 120 -10.31 19.09 12.54
C SER A 120 -9.02 18.79 11.79
N ASP A 121 -7.88 18.81 12.53
CA ASP A 121 -6.56 18.50 11.96
C ASP A 121 -6.35 17.00 11.67
N TYR A 122 -7.27 16.15 12.13
CA TYR A 122 -7.16 14.69 12.03
C TYR A 122 -8.36 14.03 11.33
N ASP A 123 -9.20 14.81 10.65
CA ASP A 123 -10.37 14.28 9.96
C ASP A 123 -10.05 13.83 8.53
N VAL A 124 -10.75 12.75 8.12
CA VAL A 124 -10.79 12.27 6.74
C VAL A 124 -12.21 11.81 6.40
N GLN A 125 -12.57 11.90 5.12
CA GLN A 125 -13.81 11.30 4.59
C GLN A 125 -13.45 10.14 3.66
N ARG A 126 -13.89 8.95 4.03
CA ARG A 126 -13.74 7.73 3.23
C ARG A 126 -15.12 7.14 2.95
N TYR A 127 -15.27 6.47 1.84
CA TYR A 127 -16.53 5.94 1.33
C TYR A 127 -16.56 4.43 1.25
N THR A 128 -15.39 3.80 1.31
CA THR A 128 -15.18 2.37 1.53
C THR A 128 -14.11 2.18 2.59
N ASP A 129 -14.11 1.03 3.25
CA ASP A 129 -13.13 0.72 4.29
C ASP A 129 -11.73 0.59 3.66
N ASP A 130 -10.76 1.27 4.26
CA ASP A 130 -9.35 1.08 3.96
C ASP A 130 -8.77 0.05 4.92
N HIS A 131 -8.13 -0.98 4.37
CA HIS A 131 -7.53 -2.05 5.14
C HIS A 131 -6.32 -2.63 4.42
N ILE A 132 -5.29 -3.00 5.17
CA ILE A 132 -4.14 -3.74 4.65
C ILE A 132 -3.73 -4.83 5.64
N THR A 133 -3.47 -6.02 5.11
CA THR A 133 -2.73 -7.07 5.78
C THR A 133 -1.43 -7.33 5.02
N ASP A 134 -0.35 -7.55 5.74
CA ASP A 134 0.95 -7.85 5.16
C ASP A 134 1.62 -8.94 5.99
N GLU A 135 1.72 -10.12 5.43
CA GLU A 135 2.32 -11.28 6.05
C GLU A 135 3.62 -11.61 5.33
N PHE A 136 4.70 -11.80 6.06
CA PHE A 136 5.90 -12.34 5.45
C PHE A 136 6.60 -13.37 6.33
N ASP A 137 7.11 -14.39 5.66
CA ASP A 137 8.00 -15.41 6.20
C ASP A 137 9.38 -15.28 5.57
N ASN A 138 10.41 -15.36 6.39
CA ASN A 138 11.79 -15.29 5.94
C ASN A 138 12.61 -16.40 6.56
N MET A 139 13.42 -17.08 5.75
CA MET A 139 14.42 -18.04 6.18
C MET A 139 15.77 -17.62 5.61
N SER A 140 16.82 -17.71 6.42
CA SER A 140 18.17 -17.42 5.95
C SER A 140 19.20 -18.38 6.56
N LEU A 141 20.25 -18.63 5.78
CA LEU A 141 21.42 -19.42 6.16
C LEU A 141 22.69 -18.67 5.78
N THR A 142 23.57 -18.48 6.74
CA THR A 142 24.92 -17.99 6.50
C THR A 142 25.90 -19.09 6.91
N LEU A 143 26.85 -19.40 6.04
CA LEU A 143 27.99 -20.26 6.32
C LEU A 143 29.25 -19.44 6.12
N GLU A 144 30.11 -19.41 7.10
CA GLU A 144 31.38 -18.69 7.08
C GLU A 144 32.50 -19.63 7.47
N GLY A 145 33.59 -19.60 6.74
CA GLY A 145 34.70 -20.47 7.06
C GLY A 145 35.91 -20.29 6.18
N THR A 146 36.88 -21.20 6.36
CA THR A 146 38.16 -21.15 5.65
C THR A 146 38.43 -22.44 4.87
N ILE A 147 38.95 -22.27 3.63
CA ILE A 147 39.44 -23.36 2.78
C ILE A 147 40.90 -23.05 2.42
N GLY A 148 41.86 -23.65 3.14
CA GLY A 148 43.25 -23.23 3.01
C GLY A 148 43.44 -21.81 3.50
N ASP A 149 43.95 -20.94 2.62
CA ASP A 149 44.17 -19.52 2.89
C ASP A 149 43.00 -18.63 2.42
N LEU A 150 41.90 -19.24 1.99
CA LEU A 150 40.71 -18.51 1.51
C LEU A 150 39.66 -18.43 2.61
N GLU A 151 39.14 -17.23 2.85
CA GLU A 151 37.90 -17.06 3.60
C GLU A 151 36.72 -17.17 2.64
N VAL A 152 35.71 -17.95 3.01
CA VAL A 152 34.51 -18.17 2.20
C VAL A 152 33.28 -17.86 3.04
N ILE A 153 32.40 -17.00 2.48
CA ILE A 153 31.10 -16.69 3.06
C ILE A 153 30.03 -17.06 2.03
N TYR A 154 29.10 -17.89 2.46
CA TYR A 154 27.85 -18.12 1.73
C TYR A 154 26.70 -17.52 2.52
N ALA A 155 25.83 -16.75 1.85
CA ALA A 155 24.58 -16.24 2.39
C ALA A 155 23.43 -16.59 1.45
N GLY A 156 22.45 -17.32 1.96
CA GLY A 156 21.23 -17.66 1.24
C GLY A 156 20.00 -17.23 2.02
N ALA A 157 18.97 -16.77 1.33
CA ALA A 157 17.69 -16.45 1.96
C ALA A 157 16.52 -16.77 1.02
N TYR A 158 15.40 -17.09 1.64
CA TYR A 158 14.10 -17.22 1.01
C TYR A 158 13.09 -16.36 1.78
N THR A 159 12.31 -15.59 1.02
CA THR A 159 11.22 -14.78 1.56
C THR A 159 9.96 -15.08 0.78
N ASP A 160 8.87 -15.33 1.50
CA ASP A 160 7.51 -15.40 0.99
C ASP A 160 6.70 -14.29 1.67
N ARG A 161 6.01 -13.47 0.87
CA ARG A 161 5.23 -12.34 1.35
C ARG A 161 3.91 -12.27 0.61
N VAL A 162 2.83 -12.14 1.37
CA VAL A 162 1.49 -11.88 0.87
C VAL A 162 1.01 -10.54 1.45
N SER A 163 0.62 -9.63 0.57
CA SER A 163 0.00 -8.37 0.97
C SER A 163 -1.37 -8.25 0.33
N GLU A 164 -2.40 -8.10 1.14
CA GLU A 164 -3.77 -7.88 0.71
C GLU A 164 -4.20 -6.48 1.16
N GLN A 165 -4.88 -5.76 0.27
CA GLN A 165 -5.34 -4.41 0.57
C GLN A 165 -6.67 -4.11 -0.08
N ASN A 166 -7.51 -3.38 0.65
CA ASN A 166 -8.65 -2.66 0.12
C ASN A 166 -8.41 -1.16 0.38
N ILE A 167 -8.49 -0.35 -0.65
CA ILE A 167 -8.22 1.09 -0.56
C ILE A 167 -9.33 1.86 -1.27
N ASP A 168 -9.94 2.80 -0.58
CA ASP A 168 -10.87 3.74 -1.17
C ASP A 168 -10.18 4.68 -2.17
N TYR A 169 -10.67 4.67 -3.40
CA TYR A 169 -10.20 5.50 -4.50
C TYR A 169 -11.26 6.49 -4.99
N THR A 170 -12.34 6.64 -4.24
CA THR A 170 -13.49 7.47 -4.63
C THR A 170 -13.10 8.91 -4.95
N ASP A 171 -12.22 9.51 -4.16
CA ASP A 171 -11.73 10.87 -4.39
C ASP A 171 -11.02 11.05 -5.72
N TYR A 172 -10.36 10.01 -6.22
CA TYR A 172 -9.69 10.04 -7.52
C TYR A 172 -10.67 10.31 -8.68
N LEU A 173 -11.90 9.83 -8.59
CA LEU A 173 -12.92 10.08 -9.59
C LEU A 173 -13.29 11.57 -9.69
N PHE A 174 -13.19 12.30 -8.57
CA PHE A 174 -13.63 13.69 -8.47
C PHE A 174 -12.56 14.72 -8.88
N VAL A 175 -11.27 14.33 -8.88
CA VAL A 175 -10.18 15.23 -9.29
C VAL A 175 -10.06 15.42 -10.78
N GLY A 176 -10.64 14.56 -11.60
CA GLY A 176 -10.40 14.52 -13.02
C GLY A 176 -11.64 14.38 -13.88
N GLN A 177 -11.40 13.96 -15.10
CA GLN A 177 -12.38 13.72 -16.14
C GLN A 177 -12.85 12.26 -16.20
N TYR A 178 -12.51 11.47 -15.21
CA TYR A 178 -12.71 10.02 -15.22
C TYR A 178 -14.09 9.61 -14.70
N LEU A 179 -14.72 10.42 -13.86
CA LEU A 179 -16.01 10.11 -13.24
C LEU A 179 -17.04 9.54 -14.22
N PRO A 180 -17.38 10.21 -15.37
CA PRO A 180 -18.36 9.65 -16.30
C PRO A 180 -17.94 8.32 -16.93
N TYR A 181 -16.64 8.10 -17.08
CA TYR A 181 -16.12 6.88 -17.66
C TYR A 181 -16.39 5.66 -16.77
N TYR A 182 -16.23 5.83 -15.47
CA TYR A 182 -16.34 4.72 -14.51
C TYR A 182 -17.78 4.48 -14.05
N ILE A 183 -18.63 5.50 -14.01
CA ILE A 183 -19.94 5.39 -13.36
C ILE A 183 -21.13 5.37 -14.31
N CYS A 184 -20.96 5.69 -15.60
CA CYS A 184 -22.07 5.82 -16.54
C CYS A 184 -22.05 4.70 -17.61
N ASP A 185 -23.18 4.10 -17.88
CA ASP A 185 -23.35 2.96 -18.80
C ASP A 185 -23.41 3.36 -20.28
N GLY A 186 -23.60 4.63 -20.58
CA GLY A 186 -23.77 5.16 -21.94
C GLY A 186 -22.49 5.36 -22.76
N GLY A 187 -21.38 4.83 -22.32
CA GLY A 187 -20.10 4.84 -23.03
C GLY A 187 -19.45 6.22 -23.19
N VAL A 188 -18.31 6.39 -22.57
CA VAL A 188 -17.45 7.56 -22.73
C VAL A 188 -16.20 7.12 -23.50
N SER A 189 -15.99 7.68 -24.70
CA SER A 189 -14.74 7.38 -25.41
C SER A 189 -13.58 8.19 -24.82
N TYR A 190 -12.56 7.50 -24.35
CA TYR A 190 -11.31 8.09 -23.85
C TYR A 190 -10.28 8.18 -24.99
N PRO A 191 -9.51 9.25 -25.14
CA PRO A 191 -9.40 10.49 -24.37
C PRO A 191 -10.41 11.58 -24.75
N SER A 192 -11.56 11.21 -25.09
CA SER A 192 -12.52 12.02 -25.79
C SER A 192 -13.04 13.22 -25.03
N ASN A 193 -13.53 14.12 -25.78
CA ASN A 193 -14.54 15.09 -25.45
C ASN A 193 -15.87 14.45 -24.98
N GLY A 194 -15.79 13.17 -24.57
CA GLY A 194 -16.89 12.33 -24.20
C GLY A 194 -17.67 12.92 -23.05
N VAL A 195 -18.87 13.22 -23.36
CA VAL A 195 -19.90 13.57 -22.41
C VAL A 195 -20.64 12.27 -22.14
N ALA A 196 -20.75 11.86 -20.89
CA ALA A 196 -21.48 10.67 -20.52
C ALA A 196 -22.93 10.77 -20.98
N VAL A 197 -23.48 9.64 -21.38
CA VAL A 197 -24.90 9.47 -21.74
C VAL A 197 -25.41 8.23 -20.97
N GLY A 198 -26.73 8.11 -20.83
CA GLY A 198 -27.35 6.97 -20.16
C GLY A 198 -27.52 7.23 -18.67
N THR A 199 -27.47 6.14 -17.89
CA THR A 199 -27.65 6.19 -16.44
C THR A 199 -26.28 6.11 -15.77
N CYS A 200 -26.06 6.95 -14.76
CA CYS A 200 -24.85 6.96 -13.97
C CYS A 200 -25.15 6.40 -12.57
N GLY A 201 -24.33 5.46 -12.13
CA GLY A 201 -24.43 4.85 -10.81
C GLY A 201 -23.63 5.56 -9.74
N SER A 202 -23.43 4.89 -8.61
CA SER A 202 -22.63 5.38 -7.48
C SER A 202 -21.21 5.74 -7.92
N PRO A 203 -20.70 6.90 -7.50
CA PRO A 203 -19.32 7.29 -7.76
C PRO A 203 -18.29 6.61 -6.85
N GLU A 204 -18.66 5.56 -6.17
CA GLU A 204 -17.80 4.77 -5.32
C GLU A 204 -16.77 3.98 -6.15
N LEU A 205 -15.52 4.10 -5.79
CA LEU A 205 -14.41 3.38 -6.41
C LEU A 205 -13.43 2.90 -5.33
N PHE A 206 -13.03 1.66 -5.41
CA PHE A 206 -12.01 1.10 -4.52
C PHE A 206 -11.04 0.21 -5.30
N VAL A 207 -9.90 -0.05 -4.71
CA VAL A 207 -8.92 -1.02 -5.18
C VAL A 207 -8.87 -2.15 -4.17
N ASP A 208 -9.17 -3.35 -4.64
CA ASP A 208 -8.99 -4.60 -3.93
C ASP A 208 -7.86 -5.37 -4.64
N SER A 209 -6.77 -5.62 -3.94
CA SER A 209 -5.59 -6.24 -4.53
C SER A 209 -4.86 -7.18 -3.59
N THR A 210 -4.33 -8.24 -4.17
CA THR A 210 -3.44 -9.18 -3.51
C THR A 210 -2.11 -9.21 -4.25
N THR A 211 -1.02 -9.05 -3.52
CA THR A 211 0.34 -9.15 -4.06
C THR A 211 1.09 -10.29 -3.38
N ASN A 212 1.51 -11.27 -4.18
CA ASN A 212 2.35 -12.37 -3.72
C ASN A 212 3.78 -12.13 -4.20
N THR A 213 4.74 -12.25 -3.29
CA THR A 213 6.15 -12.03 -3.59
C THR A 213 6.98 -13.17 -3.02
N GLU A 214 7.66 -13.90 -3.89
CA GLU A 214 8.63 -14.92 -3.51
C GLU A 214 10.02 -14.46 -3.95
N VAL A 215 10.97 -14.44 -3.03
CA VAL A 215 12.36 -14.06 -3.32
C VAL A 215 13.32 -15.11 -2.79
N THR A 216 14.19 -15.59 -3.67
CA THR A 216 15.31 -16.44 -3.28
C THR A 216 16.62 -15.71 -3.63
N THR A 217 17.53 -15.64 -2.67
CA THR A 217 18.82 -15.02 -2.86
C THR A 217 19.95 -15.99 -2.48
N HIS A 218 21.03 -15.90 -3.24
CA HIS A 218 22.27 -16.62 -2.97
C HIS A 218 23.46 -15.70 -3.23
N GLU A 219 24.36 -15.63 -2.29
CA GLU A 219 25.60 -14.87 -2.40
C GLU A 219 26.76 -15.71 -1.94
N VAL A 220 27.86 -15.68 -2.65
CA VAL A 220 29.13 -16.27 -2.25
C VAL A 220 30.18 -15.20 -2.33
N ARG A 221 30.92 -15.01 -1.23
CA ARG A 221 32.11 -14.14 -1.18
C ARG A 221 33.31 -14.98 -0.87
N ILE A 222 34.41 -14.70 -1.55
CA ILE A 222 35.69 -15.35 -1.31
C ILE A 222 36.73 -14.27 -1.11
N ASN A 223 37.37 -14.25 0.03
CA ASN A 223 38.47 -13.35 0.36
C ASN A 223 39.79 -14.10 0.29
N ALA A 224 40.78 -13.51 -0.34
CA ALA A 224 42.14 -14.05 -0.41
C ALA A 224 43.15 -12.95 -0.12
N ASP A 225 44.09 -13.19 0.76
CA ASP A 225 45.24 -12.32 0.94
C ASP A 225 46.29 -12.65 -0.10
N ILE A 226 46.55 -11.70 -1.01
CA ILE A 226 47.57 -11.84 -2.08
C ILE A 226 48.95 -11.60 -1.52
N ASN A 227 49.07 -10.69 -0.58
CA ASN A 227 50.29 -10.37 0.19
C ASN A 227 49.91 -9.54 1.44
N ASP A 228 50.91 -9.21 2.26
CA ASP A 228 50.72 -8.49 3.55
C ASP A 228 50.01 -7.13 3.45
N THR A 229 49.79 -6.62 2.26
CA THR A 229 49.19 -5.29 2.02
C THR A 229 47.99 -5.30 1.06
N THR A 230 47.69 -6.44 0.47
CA THR A 230 46.65 -6.54 -0.59
C THR A 230 45.78 -7.78 -0.38
N SER A 231 44.52 -7.58 -0.23
CA SER A 231 43.50 -8.62 -0.26
C SER A 231 42.56 -8.46 -1.45
N LEU A 232 41.98 -9.54 -1.90
CA LEU A 232 40.96 -9.61 -2.95
C LEU A 232 39.67 -10.20 -2.37
N THR A 233 38.53 -9.56 -2.70
CA THR A 233 37.20 -10.08 -2.39
C THR A 233 36.44 -10.31 -3.69
#